data_c12b9247e8890fcfb9c12532c057ccd9
#
_entry.id   c12b9247e8890fcfb9c12532c057ccd9
#
_cell.length_a   1.000
_cell.length_b   1.000
_cell.length_c   1.000
_cell.angle_alpha   90.00
_cell.angle_beta   90.00
_cell.angle_gamma   90.00
#
_symmetry.space_group_name_H-M   'P 1'
#
loop_
_entity.id
_entity.type
_entity.pdbx_description
1 polymer ?
#
loop_
_entity_poly.entity_id
_entity_poly.type
_entity_poly.pdbx_seq_one_letter_code
_entity_poly.pdbx_strand_id
1 'polypeptide(L)' 'VMLTREEQYSIVSFTERHPRLPRVRQQELAEQLCYDLQMPSANPIETVLGMGKYYLGQQQKDAA' A
#
# COMPACT_ATOMS: atom_id res chain seq x y z
N VAL A 1 -3.73 6.56 -13.15
CA VAL A 1 -4.92 6.51 -12.30
C VAL A 1 -4.65 7.26 -11.01
N MET A 2 -5.48 8.25 -10.73
CA MET A 2 -5.34 9.03 -9.50
C MET A 2 -6.08 8.34 -8.36
N LEU A 3 -5.35 8.09 -7.29
CA LEU A 3 -5.93 7.49 -6.10
C LEU A 3 -6.51 8.58 -5.19
N THR A 4 -7.60 8.26 -4.51
CA THR A 4 -8.16 9.16 -3.51
C THR A 4 -7.22 9.22 -2.31
N ARG A 5 -7.41 10.25 -1.45
CA ARG A 5 -6.63 10.35 -0.21
C ARG A 5 -6.83 9.13 0.69
N GLU A 6 -8.04 8.63 0.75
CA GLU A 6 -8.34 7.45 1.57
C GLU A 6 -7.59 6.23 1.05
N GLU A 7 -7.55 6.06 -0.26
CA GLU A 7 -6.81 4.96 -0.88
C GLU A 7 -5.31 5.09 -0.61
N GLN A 8 -4.77 6.28 -0.78
CA GLN A 8 -3.36 6.53 -0.49
C GLN A 8 -3.04 6.28 0.98
N TYR A 9 -3.90 6.72 1.87
CA TYR A 9 -3.74 6.51 3.30
C TYR A 9 -3.73 5.02 3.64
N SER A 10 -4.64 4.26 3.05
CA SER A 10 -4.70 2.82 3.28
C SER A 10 -3.41 2.14 2.84
N ILE A 11 -2.87 2.53 1.69
CA ILE A 11 -1.62 1.97 1.18
C ILE A 11 -0.45 2.29 2.11
N VAL A 12 -0.33 3.54 2.52
CA VAL A 12 0.75 3.97 3.42
C VAL A 12 0.61 3.27 4.77
N SER A 13 -0.60 3.17 5.29
CA SER A 13 -0.86 2.50 6.55
C SER A 13 -0.44 1.03 6.49
N PHE A 14 -0.76 0.34 5.40
CA PHE A 14 -0.33 -1.03 5.20
C PHE A 14 1.20 -1.12 5.18
N THR A 15 1.86 -0.20 4.47
CA THR A 15 3.32 -0.21 4.36
C THR A 15 3.98 -0.06 5.73
N GLU A 16 3.42 0.78 6.59
CA GLU A 16 3.95 0.97 7.93
C GLU A 16 3.71 -0.22 8.85
N ARG A 17 2.58 -0.91 8.69
CA ARG A 17 2.20 -2.02 9.55
C ARG A 17 2.74 -3.36 9.09
N HIS A 18 3.05 -3.49 7.82
CA HIS A 18 3.36 -4.77 7.22
C HIS A 18 4.47 -5.55 7.96
N PRO A 19 5.56 -4.93 8.46
CA PRO A 19 6.60 -5.70 9.14
C PRO A 19 6.13 -6.36 10.44
N ARG A 20 5.03 -5.86 11.01
CA ARG A 20 4.50 -6.38 12.27
C ARG A 20 3.40 -7.42 12.07
N LEU A 21 2.95 -7.62 10.84
CA LEU A 21 1.85 -8.54 10.55
C LEU A 21 2.38 -9.92 10.20
N PRO A 22 1.67 -10.99 10.59
CA PRO A 22 1.96 -12.32 10.07
C PRO A 22 1.81 -12.33 8.55
N ARG A 23 2.56 -13.20 7.88
CA ARG A 23 2.57 -13.24 6.43
C ARG A 23 1.17 -13.46 5.84
N VAL A 24 0.36 -14.30 6.47
CA VAL A 24 -1.00 -14.56 6.02
C VAL A 24 -1.82 -13.26 6.01
N ARG A 25 -1.68 -12.46 7.06
CA ARG A 25 -2.40 -11.19 7.15
C ARG A 25 -1.88 -10.19 6.13
N GLN A 26 -0.57 -10.15 5.91
CA GLN A 26 0.00 -9.30 4.87
C GLN A 26 -0.61 -9.61 3.52
N GLN A 27 -0.71 -10.90 3.20
CA GLN A 27 -1.28 -11.34 1.93
C GLN A 27 -2.75 -10.96 1.82
N GLU A 28 -3.54 -11.21 2.86
CA GLU A 28 -4.96 -10.89 2.86
C GLU A 28 -5.21 -9.40 2.66
N LEU A 29 -4.50 -8.57 3.40
CA LEU A 29 -4.68 -7.13 3.32
C LEU A 29 -4.21 -6.57 1.98
N ALA A 30 -3.10 -7.08 1.47
CA ALA A 30 -2.60 -6.65 0.16
C ALA A 30 -3.57 -7.04 -0.95
N GLU A 31 -4.13 -8.25 -0.90
CA GLU A 31 -5.12 -8.68 -1.87
C GLU A 31 -6.37 -7.81 -1.80
N GLN A 32 -6.82 -7.49 -0.59
CA GLN A 32 -7.98 -6.62 -0.41
C GLN A 32 -7.73 -5.24 -0.99
N LEU A 33 -6.56 -4.66 -0.75
CA LEU A 33 -6.20 -3.36 -1.30
C LEU A 33 -6.15 -3.40 -2.82
N CYS A 34 -5.54 -4.42 -3.38
CA CYS A 34 -5.49 -4.56 -4.84
C CYS A 34 -6.88 -4.69 -5.43
N TYR A 35 -7.77 -5.42 -4.76
CA TYR A 35 -9.15 -5.55 -5.20
C TYR A 35 -9.86 -4.21 -5.16
N ASP A 36 -9.73 -3.48 -4.05
CA ASP A 36 -10.39 -2.19 -3.87
C ASP A 36 -9.90 -1.15 -4.89
N LEU A 37 -8.62 -1.23 -5.24
CA LEU A 37 -8.01 -0.33 -6.20
C LEU A 37 -8.20 -0.80 -7.64
N GLN A 38 -8.83 -1.95 -7.85
CA GLN A 38 -9.02 -2.55 -9.16
C GLN A 38 -7.69 -2.76 -9.89
N MET A 39 -6.69 -3.19 -9.15
CA MET A 39 -5.33 -3.43 -9.67
C MET A 39 -4.94 -4.88 -9.43
N PRO A 40 -5.40 -5.81 -10.27
CA PRO A 40 -5.04 -7.22 -10.10
C PRO A 40 -3.52 -7.39 -10.23
N SER A 41 -2.96 -8.18 -9.33
CA SER A 41 -1.51 -8.39 -9.32
C SER A 41 -1.21 -9.82 -8.88
N ALA A 42 -0.19 -10.41 -9.50
CA ALA A 42 0.31 -11.71 -9.07
C ALA A 42 1.05 -11.61 -7.73
N ASN A 43 1.58 -10.43 -7.41
CA ASN A 43 2.31 -10.19 -6.17
C ASN A 43 1.72 -8.97 -5.46
N PRO A 44 0.53 -9.13 -4.83
CA PRO A 44 -0.14 -7.97 -4.24
C PRO A 44 0.68 -7.28 -3.14
N ILE A 45 1.41 -8.05 -2.33
CA ILE A 45 2.23 -7.45 -1.27
C ILE A 45 3.28 -6.51 -1.87
N GLU A 46 4.03 -6.98 -2.86
CA GLU A 46 5.06 -6.16 -3.49
C GLU A 46 4.48 -4.95 -4.19
N THR A 47 3.34 -5.13 -4.85
CA THR A 47 2.68 -4.03 -5.54
C THR A 47 2.27 -2.93 -4.57
N VAL A 48 1.62 -3.29 -3.47
CA VAL A 48 1.17 -2.32 -2.49
C VAL A 48 2.35 -1.66 -1.79
N LEU A 49 3.38 -2.43 -1.43
CA LEU A 49 4.57 -1.88 -0.79
C LEU A 49 5.30 -0.89 -1.70
N GLY A 50 5.38 -1.20 -2.99
CA GLY A 50 5.98 -0.28 -3.95
C GLY A 50 5.26 1.05 -4.00
N MET A 51 3.93 1.02 -4.05
CA MET A 51 3.12 2.23 -4.02
C MET A 51 3.28 2.97 -2.69
N GLY A 52 3.30 2.24 -1.58
CA GLY A 52 3.46 2.85 -0.27
C GLY A 52 4.77 3.60 -0.13
N LYS A 53 5.85 3.00 -0.61
CA LYS A 53 7.16 3.64 -0.57
C LYS A 53 7.18 4.91 -1.43
N TYR A 54 6.51 4.87 -2.56
CA TYR A 54 6.43 6.03 -3.44
C TYR A 54 5.72 7.19 -2.74
N TYR A 55 4.57 6.94 -2.12
CA TYR A 55 3.82 7.99 -1.44
C TYR A 55 4.53 8.50 -0.20
N LEU A 56 5.18 7.62 0.55
CA LEU A 56 5.97 8.04 1.70
C LEU A 56 7.13 8.95 1.28
N GLY A 57 7.79 8.62 0.18
CA GLY A 57 8.85 9.46 -0.35
C GLY A 57 8.36 10.83 -0.74
N GLN A 58 7.17 10.92 -1.34
CA GLN A 58 6.59 12.20 -1.70
C GLN A 58 6.24 13.04 -0.48
N GLN A 59 5.67 12.41 0.55
CA GLN A 59 5.35 13.11 1.78
C GLN A 59 6.59 13.68 2.44
N GLN A 60 7.67 12.94 2.44
CA GLN A 60 8.93 13.41 3.00
C GLN A 60 9.51 14.58 2.21
N LYS A 61 9.37 14.56 0.90
CA LYS A 61 9.81 15.68 0.07
C LYS A 61 9.01 16.94 0.35
N ASP A 62 7.72 16.78 0.55
CA ASP A 62 6.85 17.91 0.83
C ASP A 62 7.12 18.49 2.22
N ALA A 63 7.59 17.66 3.14
CA ALA A 63 7.92 18.09 4.49
C ALA A 63 9.28 18.80 4.57
N ALA A 64 10.10 18.60 3.59
CA ALA A 64 11.40 19.25 3.52
C ALA A 64 11.27 20.62 2.85
#